data_9376c8380701004d0c5b2c1376110076
#
_entry.id   9376c8380701004d0c5b2c1376110076
#
_cell.length_a   1.000
_cell.length_b   1.000
_cell.length_c   1.000
_cell.angle_alpha   90.00
_cell.angle_beta   90.00
_cell.angle_gamma   90.00
#
_symmetry.space_group_name_H-M   'P 1'
#
loop_
_entity.id
_entity.type
_entity.pdbx_description
1 polymer ?
#
loop_
_entity_poly.entity_id
_entity_poly.type
_entity_poly.pdbx_seq_one_letter_code
_entity_poly.pdbx_strand_id
1 'polypeptide(L)'
;MAVFNPFNELLRLQHDLESLLNRPTSDVSFGPSGAGVFPPVNVFRDRQGDVVIRAELPGMKPEDIEVTTEARRLTIHGERKADTTDKTAYHRRERPWGKFSRAIHLPADLDVEKAEARFHQGVMTLRIPRAQAAKPRQITVKAA
;
A
#
# COMPACT_ATOMS: atom_id res chain seq x y z
N MET A 1 -25.08 27.17 26.56
CA MET A 1 -24.34 28.19 25.77
C MET A 1 -22.89 27.76 25.67
N ALA A 2 -22.49 27.27 24.52
CA ALA A 2 -21.08 26.95 24.28
C ALA A 2 -20.33 28.24 24.03
N VAL A 3 -19.36 28.56 24.90
CA VAL A 3 -18.53 29.76 24.77
C VAL A 3 -17.60 29.51 23.58
N PHE A 4 -17.80 30.29 22.53
CA PHE A 4 -16.92 30.31 21.35
C PHE A 4 -15.58 30.89 21.80
N ASN A 5 -14.53 30.04 21.81
CA ASN A 5 -13.18 30.45 22.16
C ASN A 5 -12.29 30.40 20.91
N PRO A 6 -12.01 31.55 20.28
CA PRO A 6 -11.23 31.60 19.04
C PRO A 6 -9.77 31.12 19.20
N PHE A 7 -9.23 31.15 20.43
CA PHE A 7 -7.92 30.60 20.70
C PHE A 7 -7.85 29.08 20.57
N ASN A 8 -8.90 28.35 20.93
CA ASN A 8 -8.94 26.91 20.77
C ASN A 8 -9.06 26.47 19.31
N GLU A 9 -9.70 27.27 18.48
CA GLU A 9 -9.75 27.01 17.02
C GLU A 9 -8.39 27.28 16.37
N LEU A 10 -7.71 28.34 16.79
CA LEU A 10 -6.36 28.64 16.29
C LEU A 10 -5.36 27.53 16.65
N LEU A 11 -5.42 27.02 17.88
CA LEU A 11 -4.57 25.91 18.33
C LEU A 11 -4.91 24.60 17.58
N ARG A 12 -6.18 24.34 17.27
CA ARG A 12 -6.58 23.21 16.44
C ARG A 12 -6.04 23.32 15.00
N LEU A 13 -6.20 24.48 14.38
CA LEU A 13 -5.65 24.77 13.06
C LEU A 13 -4.14 24.63 13.02
N GLN A 14 -3.44 25.09 14.06
CA GLN A 14 -1.99 24.94 14.17
C GLN A 14 -1.59 23.47 14.29
N HIS A 15 -2.30 22.67 15.10
CA HIS A 15 -2.05 21.25 15.27
C HIS A 15 -2.39 20.46 14.00
N ASP A 16 -3.46 20.84 13.27
CA ASP A 16 -3.81 20.23 11.99
C ASP A 16 -2.78 20.56 10.92
N LEU A 17 -2.25 21.79 10.90
CA LEU A 17 -1.19 22.19 9.99
C LEU A 17 0.14 21.48 10.31
N GLU A 18 0.51 21.34 11.59
CA GLU A 18 1.68 20.56 12.00
C GLU A 18 1.53 19.08 11.66
N SER A 19 0.33 18.52 11.79
CA SER A 19 0.06 17.14 11.42
C SER A 19 0.12 16.90 9.91
N LEU A 20 -0.18 17.91 9.10
CA LEU A 20 -0.03 17.88 7.65
C LEU A 20 1.44 18.05 7.22
N LEU A 21 2.20 18.88 7.93
CA LEU A 21 3.62 19.14 7.68
C LEU A 21 4.52 17.99 8.19
N ASN A 22 4.12 17.35 9.30
CA ASN A 22 4.85 16.22 9.90
C ASN A 22 4.37 14.85 9.40
N ARG A 23 3.45 14.79 8.44
CA ARG A 23 3.24 13.53 7.71
C ARG A 23 4.54 13.22 7.00
N PRO A 24 5.16 12.07 7.30
CA PRO A 24 6.33 11.66 6.55
C PRO A 24 5.91 11.58 5.08
N THR A 25 6.45 12.49 4.28
CA THR A 25 6.20 12.61 2.83
C THR A 25 6.76 11.43 2.05
N SER A 26 7.21 10.39 2.75
CA SER A 26 7.78 9.18 2.16
C SER A 26 6.77 8.27 1.46
N ASP A 27 5.46 8.47 1.65
CA ASP A 27 4.45 7.58 1.04
C ASP A 27 3.62 8.23 -0.08
N VAL A 28 3.93 9.49 -0.44
CA VAL A 28 3.26 10.15 -1.57
C VAL A 28 4.28 10.35 -2.66
N SER A 29 4.46 9.35 -3.50
CA SER A 29 5.11 9.55 -4.79
C SER A 29 4.18 10.44 -5.63
N PHE A 30 4.40 11.76 -5.54
CA PHE A 30 3.83 12.71 -6.48
C PHE A 30 4.57 12.53 -7.82
N GLY A 31 4.07 11.60 -8.63
CA GLY A 31 4.33 11.72 -10.05
C GLY A 31 3.73 13.03 -10.55
N PRO A 32 4.34 13.72 -11.53
CA PRO A 32 3.80 14.95 -12.07
C PRO A 32 2.39 14.70 -12.61
N SER A 33 1.43 15.46 -12.11
CA SER A 33 0.04 15.56 -12.57
C SER A 33 -0.96 14.53 -12.05
N GLY A 34 -1.61 14.82 -10.91
CA GLY A 34 -3.03 14.53 -10.67
C GLY A 34 -3.54 13.08 -10.74
N ALA A 35 -2.71 12.13 -11.05
CA ALA A 35 -3.06 10.72 -11.11
C ALA A 35 -2.88 10.08 -9.74
N GLY A 36 -3.88 9.31 -9.33
CA GLY A 36 -3.92 8.61 -8.05
C GLY A 36 -2.66 7.81 -7.73
N VAL A 37 -2.53 7.40 -6.49
CA VAL A 37 -1.35 6.66 -5.99
C VAL A 37 -1.09 5.41 -6.83
N PHE A 38 0.06 5.34 -7.49
CA PHE A 38 0.48 4.20 -8.28
C PHE A 38 1.38 3.26 -7.47
N PRO A 39 1.25 1.94 -7.61
CA PRO A 39 0.21 1.22 -8.36
C PRO A 39 -1.15 1.20 -7.63
N PRO A 40 -2.27 1.08 -8.36
CA PRO A 40 -3.55 0.75 -7.75
C PRO A 40 -3.44 -0.61 -7.07
N VAL A 41 -3.95 -0.71 -5.83
CA VAL A 41 -3.90 -1.96 -5.06
C VAL A 41 -5.24 -2.27 -4.45
N ASN A 42 -5.61 -3.55 -4.48
CA ASN A 42 -6.72 -4.11 -3.72
C ASN A 42 -6.17 -5.02 -2.63
N VAL A 43 -6.59 -4.79 -1.38
CA VAL A 43 -6.20 -5.60 -0.23
C VAL A 43 -7.45 -6.20 0.38
N PHE A 44 -7.49 -7.52 0.51
CA PHE A 44 -8.64 -8.23 1.09
C PHE A 44 -8.20 -9.51 1.80
N ARG A 45 -9.08 -10.06 2.62
CA ARG A 45 -8.90 -11.39 3.21
C ARG A 45 -9.68 -12.42 2.41
N ASP A 46 -9.07 -13.55 2.16
CA ASP A 46 -9.76 -14.69 1.58
C ASP A 46 -10.56 -15.48 2.64
N ARG A 47 -11.24 -16.55 2.20
CA ARG A 47 -12.05 -17.39 3.10
C ARG A 47 -11.24 -18.14 4.15
N GLN A 48 -9.92 -18.27 3.96
CA GLN A 48 -8.99 -18.93 4.87
C GLN A 48 -8.40 -17.93 5.89
N GLY A 49 -8.71 -16.63 5.72
CA GLY A 49 -8.22 -15.54 6.56
C GLY A 49 -6.86 -15.00 6.13
N ASP A 50 -6.31 -15.50 5.02
CA ASP A 50 -5.06 -15.01 4.46
C ASP A 50 -5.27 -13.63 3.82
N VAL A 51 -4.27 -12.78 3.88
CA VAL A 51 -4.32 -11.47 3.20
C VAL A 51 -3.84 -11.64 1.76
N VAL A 52 -4.66 -11.14 0.85
CA VAL A 52 -4.34 -11.10 -0.58
C VAL A 52 -4.23 -9.65 -1.01
N ILE A 53 -3.10 -9.31 -1.62
CA ILE A 53 -2.83 -7.98 -2.19
C ILE A 53 -2.71 -8.16 -3.69
N ARG A 54 -3.55 -7.43 -4.45
CA ARG A 54 -3.46 -7.35 -5.90
C ARG A 54 -3.01 -5.97 -6.31
N ALA A 55 -1.90 -5.87 -7.02
CA ALA A 55 -1.36 -4.63 -7.55
C ALA A 55 -1.41 -4.64 -9.08
N GLU A 56 -1.93 -3.57 -9.67
CA GLU A 56 -2.01 -3.42 -11.12
C GLU A 56 -0.77 -2.72 -11.64
N LEU A 57 0.07 -3.45 -12.35
CA LEU A 57 1.38 -3.05 -12.85
C LEU A 57 1.50 -3.29 -14.37
N PRO A 58 0.59 -2.75 -15.18
CA PRO A 58 0.56 -3.02 -16.62
C PRO A 58 1.81 -2.46 -17.31
N GLY A 59 2.39 -3.24 -18.22
CA GLY A 59 3.57 -2.87 -18.99
C GLY A 59 4.89 -3.03 -18.23
N MET A 60 4.86 -3.64 -17.03
CA MET A 60 6.06 -3.98 -16.27
C MET A 60 6.41 -5.46 -16.40
N LYS A 61 7.65 -5.78 -16.13
CA LYS A 61 8.14 -7.14 -16.02
C LYS A 61 8.39 -7.48 -14.56
N PRO A 62 8.38 -8.78 -14.16
CA PRO A 62 8.67 -9.19 -12.79
C PRO A 62 9.98 -8.66 -12.24
N GLU A 63 11.03 -8.59 -13.09
CA GLU A 63 12.35 -8.09 -12.73
C GLU A 63 12.41 -6.57 -12.43
N ASP A 64 11.41 -5.80 -12.86
CA ASP A 64 11.31 -4.37 -12.59
C ASP A 64 10.54 -4.06 -11.28
N ILE A 65 10.14 -5.11 -10.54
CA ILE A 65 9.30 -5.00 -9.33
C ILE A 65 10.05 -5.65 -8.17
N GLU A 66 10.15 -4.93 -7.07
CA GLU A 66 10.70 -5.45 -5.82
C GLU A 66 9.67 -5.31 -4.70
N VAL A 67 9.53 -6.35 -3.88
CA VAL A 67 8.63 -6.38 -2.73
C VAL A 67 9.46 -6.65 -1.49
N THR A 68 9.42 -5.74 -0.55
CA THR A 68 10.11 -5.86 0.73
C THR A 68 9.13 -5.83 1.90
N THR A 69 9.49 -6.51 2.98
CA THR A 69 8.74 -6.47 4.23
C THR A 69 9.66 -6.08 5.37
N GLU A 70 9.23 -5.12 6.17
CA GLU A 70 9.91 -4.70 7.37
C GLU A 70 8.88 -4.60 8.51
N ALA A 71 9.05 -5.42 9.52
CA ALA A 71 8.08 -5.57 10.61
C ALA A 71 6.65 -5.81 10.08
N ARG A 72 5.81 -4.79 10.07
CA ARG A 72 4.41 -4.84 9.62
C ARG A 72 4.14 -3.94 8.41
N ARG A 73 5.19 -3.53 7.73
CA ARG A 73 5.11 -2.71 6.53
C ARG A 73 5.57 -3.56 5.34
N LEU A 74 4.71 -3.70 4.35
CA LEU A 74 5.03 -4.26 3.05
C LEU A 74 5.20 -3.10 2.09
N THR A 75 6.31 -3.07 1.37
CA THR A 75 6.58 -2.04 0.36
C THR A 75 6.75 -2.69 -1.01
N ILE A 76 5.98 -2.20 -1.98
CA ILE A 76 6.11 -2.55 -3.39
C ILE A 76 6.79 -1.38 -4.08
N HIS A 77 7.95 -1.59 -4.65
CA HIS A 77 8.66 -0.55 -5.39
C HIS A 77 9.19 -1.06 -6.72
N GLY A 78 9.50 -0.16 -7.60
CA GLY A 78 9.98 -0.46 -8.93
C GLY A 78 10.08 0.76 -9.80
N GLU A 79 10.41 0.54 -11.08
CA GLU A 79 10.48 1.60 -12.07
C GLU A 79 9.72 1.20 -13.33
N ARG A 80 8.70 1.97 -13.66
CA ARG A 80 8.00 1.83 -14.93
C ARG A 80 8.67 2.69 -15.98
N LYS A 81 9.24 2.05 -16.97
CA LYS A 81 9.90 2.74 -18.09
C LYS A 81 8.88 3.52 -18.93
N ALA A 82 9.28 4.69 -19.40
CA ALA A 82 8.46 5.44 -20.34
C ALA A 82 8.39 4.69 -21.68
N ASP A 83 7.21 4.68 -22.29
CA ASP A 83 7.08 4.30 -23.72
C ASP A 83 7.70 5.43 -24.54
N THR A 84 9.01 5.42 -24.69
CA THR A 84 9.72 6.44 -25.44
C THR A 84 9.76 6.10 -26.93
N THR A 85 8.87 6.73 -27.66
CA THR A 85 9.20 7.14 -29.02
C THR A 85 9.61 8.60 -28.91
N ASP A 86 10.87 8.91 -29.08
CA ASP A 86 11.53 10.21 -28.81
C ASP A 86 10.94 11.47 -29.51
N LYS A 87 9.85 11.34 -30.21
CA LYS A 87 9.20 12.42 -30.96
C LYS A 87 7.68 12.46 -30.86
N THR A 88 7.09 11.78 -29.87
CA THR A 88 5.64 11.70 -29.77
C THR A 88 5.09 12.87 -28.96
N ALA A 89 4.29 13.74 -29.59
CA ALA A 89 3.49 14.73 -28.89
C ALA A 89 2.23 14.05 -28.37
N TYR A 90 2.07 14.01 -27.04
CA TYR A 90 0.88 13.44 -26.41
C TYR A 90 -0.24 14.47 -26.37
N HIS A 91 -1.40 14.17 -26.92
CA HIS A 91 -2.62 14.93 -26.67
C HIS A 91 -3.14 14.73 -25.23
N ARG A 92 -2.96 13.52 -24.68
CA ARG A 92 -3.36 13.16 -23.33
C ARG A 92 -2.46 12.06 -22.78
N ARG A 93 -1.99 12.23 -21.57
CA ARG A 93 -1.10 11.29 -20.89
C ARG A 93 -1.58 11.06 -19.46
N GLU A 94 -2.22 9.92 -19.23
CA GLU A 94 -2.83 9.57 -17.94
C GLU A 94 -2.09 8.46 -17.21
N ARG A 95 -1.20 7.74 -17.89
CA ARG A 95 -0.39 6.70 -17.26
C ARG A 95 0.96 7.25 -16.82
N PRO A 96 1.23 7.32 -15.50
CA PRO A 96 2.52 7.77 -14.98
C PRO A 96 3.61 6.76 -15.33
N TRP A 97 4.83 7.24 -15.46
CA TRP A 97 6.05 6.46 -15.61
C TRP A 97 7.08 6.96 -14.59
N GLY A 98 8.13 6.18 -14.34
CA GLY A 98 9.19 6.48 -13.39
C GLY A 98 9.16 5.56 -12.18
N LYS A 99 9.94 5.92 -11.18
CA LYS A 99 10.03 5.17 -9.93
C LYS A 99 8.76 5.34 -9.09
N PHE A 100 8.35 4.26 -8.46
CA PHE A 100 7.24 4.27 -7.53
C PHE A 100 7.59 3.48 -6.27
N SER A 101 6.92 3.82 -5.17
CA SER A 101 6.99 3.09 -3.92
C SER A 101 5.60 3.12 -3.28
N ARG A 102 5.07 1.95 -2.95
CA ARG A 102 3.77 1.78 -2.33
C ARG A 102 3.89 1.00 -1.05
N ALA A 103 3.70 1.65 0.09
CA ALA A 103 3.68 1.00 1.39
C ALA A 103 2.26 0.57 1.78
N ILE A 104 2.14 -0.61 2.37
CA ILE A 104 0.89 -1.20 2.85
C ILE A 104 1.15 -1.69 4.27
N HIS A 105 0.30 -1.28 5.20
CA HIS A 105 0.38 -1.75 6.58
C HIS A 105 -0.30 -3.11 6.72
N LEU A 106 0.44 -4.10 7.26
CA LEU A 106 -0.04 -5.46 7.44
C LEU A 106 -0.60 -5.67 8.84
N PRO A 107 -1.69 -6.44 9.00
CA PRO A 107 -2.15 -6.95 10.29
C PRO A 107 -1.07 -7.79 11.00
N ALA A 108 -1.13 -7.84 12.34
CA ALA A 108 -0.13 -8.55 13.15
C ALA A 108 -0.27 -10.09 13.10
N ASP A 109 -1.40 -10.58 12.61
CA ASP A 109 -1.76 -12.00 12.60
C ASP A 109 -1.32 -12.75 11.35
N LEU A 110 -0.32 -12.22 10.63
CA LEU A 110 0.18 -12.78 9.38
C LEU A 110 1.57 -13.39 9.52
N ASP A 111 1.83 -14.41 8.73
CA ASP A 111 3.14 -15.06 8.59
C ASP A 111 3.79 -14.53 7.29
N VAL A 112 4.55 -13.46 7.43
CA VAL A 112 5.18 -12.79 6.27
C VAL A 112 6.31 -13.62 5.67
N GLU A 113 6.90 -14.57 6.42
CA GLU A 113 7.96 -15.45 5.91
C GLU A 113 7.42 -16.45 4.87
N LYS A 114 6.11 -16.73 4.94
CA LYS A 114 5.41 -17.61 3.99
C LYS A 114 4.64 -16.83 2.91
N ALA A 115 5.00 -15.58 2.69
CA ALA A 115 4.40 -14.78 1.64
C ALA A 115 4.79 -15.32 0.26
N GLU A 116 3.81 -15.43 -0.62
CA GLU A 116 3.99 -15.86 -2.02
C GLU A 116 3.53 -14.76 -2.96
N ALA A 117 4.37 -14.40 -3.92
CA ALA A 117 4.04 -13.45 -4.98
C ALA A 117 3.95 -14.15 -6.33
N ARG A 118 2.95 -13.80 -7.13
CA ARG A 118 2.77 -14.25 -8.51
C ARG A 118 2.49 -13.04 -9.38
N PHE A 119 3.08 -13.01 -10.56
CA PHE A 119 2.86 -11.95 -11.54
C PHE A 119 2.32 -12.56 -12.83
N HIS A 120 1.17 -12.06 -13.26
CA HIS A 120 0.53 -12.53 -14.48
C HIS A 120 -0.23 -11.41 -15.17
N GLN A 121 0.02 -11.20 -16.48
CA GLN A 121 -0.66 -10.21 -17.31
C GLN A 121 -0.73 -8.79 -16.69
N GLY A 122 0.39 -8.33 -16.10
CA GLY A 122 0.45 -7.00 -15.49
C GLY A 122 -0.24 -6.88 -14.13
N VAL A 123 -0.63 -7.99 -13.54
CA VAL A 123 -1.20 -8.03 -12.18
C VAL A 123 -0.28 -8.85 -11.27
N MET A 124 0.21 -8.22 -10.21
CA MET A 124 0.89 -8.91 -9.14
C MET A 124 -0.13 -9.31 -8.07
N THR A 125 -0.13 -10.58 -7.72
CA THR A 125 -0.93 -11.12 -6.62
C THR A 125 0.02 -11.63 -5.55
N LEU A 126 0.00 -10.99 -4.38
CA LEU A 126 0.74 -11.41 -3.19
C LEU A 126 -0.22 -12.01 -2.19
N ARG A 127 0.06 -13.21 -1.71
CA ARG A 127 -0.68 -13.90 -0.67
C ARG A 127 0.18 -14.05 0.56
N ILE A 128 -0.34 -13.62 1.71
CA ILE A 128 0.33 -13.71 3.01
C ILE A 128 -0.56 -14.53 3.92
N PRO A 129 -0.16 -15.76 4.31
CA PRO A 129 -0.98 -16.63 5.11
C PRO A 129 -1.11 -16.10 6.54
N ARG A 130 -2.20 -16.48 7.18
CA ARG A 130 -2.41 -16.20 8.58
C ARG A 130 -1.46 -17.05 9.44
N ALA A 131 -0.80 -16.43 10.42
CA ALA A 131 0.09 -17.11 11.34
C ALA A 131 -0.63 -18.22 12.10
N GLN A 132 0.04 -19.36 12.27
CA GLN A 132 -0.54 -20.54 12.96
C GLN A 132 -1.01 -20.21 14.39
N ALA A 133 -0.24 -19.39 15.12
CA ALA A 133 -0.58 -18.93 16.45
C ALA A 133 -1.84 -18.04 16.52
N ALA A 134 -2.21 -17.43 15.38
CA ALA A 134 -3.39 -16.56 15.27
C ALA A 134 -4.66 -17.30 14.81
N LYS A 135 -4.57 -18.63 14.53
CA LYS A 135 -5.75 -19.43 14.18
C LYS A 135 -6.55 -19.74 15.46
N PRO A 136 -7.90 -19.74 15.39
CA PRO A 136 -8.74 -20.16 16.52
C PRO A 136 -8.35 -21.56 16.99
N ARG A 137 -8.14 -21.72 18.29
CA ARG A 137 -7.87 -23.01 18.92
C ARG A 137 -9.03 -23.39 19.83
N GLN A 138 -9.58 -24.57 19.63
CA GLN A 138 -10.61 -25.10 20.52
C GLN A 138 -9.98 -25.52 21.86
N ILE A 139 -10.52 -25.02 22.95
CA ILE A 139 -10.10 -25.40 24.30
C ILE A 139 -11.17 -26.35 24.84
N THR A 140 -10.77 -27.59 25.14
CA THR A 140 -11.69 -28.57 25.77
C THR A 140 -11.70 -28.33 27.27
N VAL A 141 -12.88 -27.98 27.80
CA VAL A 141 -13.08 -27.86 29.25
C VAL A 141 -13.29 -29.26 29.80
N LYS A 142 -12.43 -29.69 30.71
CA LYS A 142 -12.61 -30.94 31.47
C LYS A 142 -13.32 -30.60 32.77
N ALA A 143 -14.34 -31.38 33.14
CA ALA A 143 -14.94 -31.35 34.48
C ALA A 143 -13.91 -31.85 35.48
N ALA A 144 -13.86 -31.18 36.62
CA ALA A 144 -13.05 -31.59 37.79
C ALA A 144 -13.75 -32.71 38.55
#